data_c15967c9853b65a32b3ee706898b9c7b
#
_entry.id   c15967c9853b65a32b3ee706898b9c7b
#
_cell.length_a   1.000
_cell.length_b   1.000
_cell.length_c   1.000
_cell.angle_alpha   90.00
_cell.angle_beta   90.00
_cell.angle_gamma   90.00
#
_symmetry.space_group_name_H-M   'P 1'
#
loop_
_entity.id
_entity.type
_entity.pdbx_description
1 polymer ?
#
loop_
_entity_poly.entity_id
_entity_poly.type
_entity_poly.pdbx_seq_one_letter_code
_entity_poly.pdbx_strand_id
1 'polypeptide(L)'
;MNTSLKWIKDLVPGLDCTPQEYMDAMTLSGSKVEGYENMDEDLDKIVIGQVKSIEKHPDADKLVICQVDIGEAEPIQIVTGAPNVKEGDKVPVVLDGGRVAGGHDGKMTPGGIKIKKGKLRGVESCGMMCSIEELGSTREMYPEAPEYGIYIFPEDAVVG
;
A
#
# COMPACT_ATOMS: atom_id res chain seq x y z
N MET A 1 9.78 11.92 -22.54
CA MET A 1 8.57 12.46 -21.85
C MET A 1 7.83 11.28 -21.25
N ASN A 2 7.52 11.35 -19.97
CA ASN A 2 6.73 10.29 -19.30
C ASN A 2 5.27 10.72 -19.23
N THR A 3 4.36 9.80 -19.51
CA THR A 3 2.90 10.02 -19.46
C THR A 3 2.25 8.90 -18.66
N SER A 4 1.20 9.23 -17.92
CA SER A 4 0.39 8.25 -17.20
C SER A 4 -0.70 7.69 -18.11
N LEU A 5 -0.72 6.38 -18.30
CA LEU A 5 -1.80 5.73 -19.08
C LEU A 5 -3.16 5.93 -18.40
N LYS A 6 -3.22 6.00 -17.07
CA LYS A 6 -4.44 6.32 -16.33
C LYS A 6 -4.97 7.71 -16.71
N TRP A 7 -4.13 8.72 -16.73
CA TRP A 7 -4.55 10.07 -17.14
C TRP A 7 -5.01 10.12 -18.59
N ILE A 8 -4.34 9.35 -19.47
CA ILE A 8 -4.76 9.28 -20.86
C ILE A 8 -6.16 8.66 -20.97
N LYS A 9 -6.45 7.58 -20.24
CA LYS A 9 -7.77 6.95 -20.18
C LYS A 9 -8.84 7.89 -19.63
N ASP A 10 -8.53 8.73 -18.66
CA ASP A 10 -9.44 9.75 -18.13
C ASP A 10 -9.78 10.83 -19.17
N LEU A 11 -8.84 11.16 -20.05
CA LEU A 11 -9.02 12.16 -21.11
C LEU A 11 -9.61 11.59 -22.40
N VAL A 12 -9.51 10.29 -22.61
CA VAL A 12 -10.00 9.60 -23.81
C VAL A 12 -11.05 8.54 -23.42
N PRO A 13 -12.33 8.94 -23.30
CA PRO A 13 -13.38 8.02 -22.90
C PRO A 13 -13.47 6.80 -23.83
N GLY A 14 -13.54 5.61 -23.23
CA GLY A 14 -13.65 4.36 -23.97
C GLY A 14 -12.31 3.78 -24.44
N LEU A 15 -11.19 4.38 -24.08
CA LEU A 15 -9.87 3.77 -24.31
C LEU A 15 -9.70 2.59 -23.36
N ASP A 16 -9.84 1.39 -23.91
CA ASP A 16 -9.60 0.13 -23.18
C ASP A 16 -8.42 -0.59 -23.84
N CYS A 17 -7.26 -0.52 -23.20
CA CYS A 17 -6.04 -1.16 -23.67
C CYS A 17 -5.08 -1.43 -22.51
N THR A 18 -4.24 -2.43 -22.68
CA THR A 18 -3.09 -2.69 -21.82
C THR A 18 -1.95 -1.71 -22.10
N PRO A 19 -0.99 -1.54 -21.18
CA PRO A 19 0.20 -0.72 -21.43
C PRO A 19 0.98 -1.14 -22.69
N GLN A 20 1.08 -2.45 -22.95
CA GLN A 20 1.77 -2.97 -24.12
C GLN A 20 1.05 -2.62 -25.42
N GLU A 21 -0.26 -2.80 -25.49
CA GLU A 21 -1.08 -2.45 -26.65
C GLU A 21 -1.02 -0.95 -26.95
N TYR A 22 -1.04 -0.11 -25.89
CA TYR A 22 -0.87 1.33 -26.05
C TYR A 22 0.52 1.68 -26.61
N MET A 23 1.59 1.08 -26.07
CA MET A 23 2.96 1.28 -26.55
C MET A 23 3.11 0.93 -28.03
N ASP A 24 2.58 -0.24 -28.42
CA ASP A 24 2.67 -0.73 -29.79
C ASP A 24 1.89 0.18 -30.77
N ALA A 25 0.67 0.55 -30.43
CA ALA A 25 -0.18 1.43 -31.23
C ALA A 25 0.46 2.82 -31.42
N MET A 26 0.98 3.42 -30.35
CA MET A 26 1.66 4.72 -30.41
C MET A 26 2.92 4.67 -31.27
N THR A 27 3.71 3.62 -31.12
CA THR A 27 4.93 3.43 -31.92
C THR A 27 4.60 3.26 -33.39
N LEU A 28 3.59 2.47 -33.75
CA LEU A 28 3.12 2.29 -35.13
C LEU A 28 2.54 3.57 -35.74
N SER A 29 1.93 4.43 -34.91
CA SER A 29 1.37 5.71 -35.38
C SER A 29 2.41 6.82 -35.52
N GLY A 30 3.68 6.55 -35.25
CA GLY A 30 4.80 7.47 -35.43
C GLY A 30 5.33 8.13 -34.15
N SER A 31 4.75 7.83 -33.01
CA SER A 31 5.26 8.30 -31.71
C SER A 31 5.92 7.14 -30.95
N LYS A 32 7.22 6.95 -31.14
CA LYS A 32 7.95 5.87 -30.50
C LYS A 32 7.83 5.91 -28.98
N VAL A 33 7.30 4.85 -28.38
CA VAL A 33 7.32 4.59 -26.94
C VAL A 33 8.47 3.62 -26.66
N GLU A 34 9.38 3.99 -25.77
CA GLU A 34 10.60 3.21 -25.49
C GLU A 34 10.39 2.15 -24.42
N GLY A 35 9.33 2.26 -23.62
CA GLY A 35 8.98 1.32 -22.59
C GLY A 35 7.87 1.86 -21.69
N TYR A 36 7.46 1.05 -20.73
CA TYR A 36 6.55 1.43 -19.66
C TYR A 36 6.98 0.78 -18.35
N GLU A 37 6.53 1.35 -17.24
CA GLU A 37 6.73 0.84 -15.90
C GLU A 37 5.37 0.68 -15.22
N ASN A 38 5.14 -0.45 -14.57
CA ASN A 38 4.01 -0.65 -13.68
C ASN A 38 4.45 -0.29 -12.26
N MET A 39 3.84 0.74 -11.70
CA MET A 39 4.19 1.21 -10.36
C MET A 39 3.71 0.27 -9.24
N ASP A 40 2.83 -0.66 -9.57
CA ASP A 40 2.26 -1.65 -8.65
C ASP A 40 2.83 -3.07 -8.83
N GLU A 41 3.86 -3.25 -9.66
CA GLU A 41 4.41 -4.58 -9.98
C GLU A 41 4.89 -5.34 -8.75
N ASP A 42 5.45 -4.63 -7.78
CA ASP A 42 5.97 -5.20 -6.54
C ASP A 42 4.95 -5.17 -5.38
N LEU A 43 3.71 -4.70 -5.63
CA LEU A 43 2.63 -4.64 -4.66
C LEU A 43 1.62 -5.77 -4.89
N ASP A 44 1.16 -6.39 -3.81
CA ASP A 44 0.12 -7.42 -3.88
C ASP A 44 -0.69 -7.48 -2.59
N LYS A 45 -2.01 -7.65 -2.72
CA LYS A 45 -2.96 -7.77 -1.61
C LYS A 45 -2.87 -6.63 -0.60
N ILE A 46 -2.81 -5.39 -1.11
CA ILE A 46 -2.86 -4.19 -0.29
C ILE A 46 -4.26 -3.60 -0.37
N VAL A 47 -4.86 -3.36 0.78
CA VAL A 47 -6.20 -2.79 0.93
C VAL A 47 -6.17 -1.60 1.88
N ILE A 48 -7.20 -0.78 1.87
CA ILE A 48 -7.40 0.27 2.87
C ILE A 48 -8.15 -0.34 4.04
N GLY A 49 -7.52 -0.39 5.21
CA GLY A 49 -8.16 -0.82 6.45
C GLY A 49 -8.50 0.35 7.37
N GLN A 50 -9.58 0.24 8.15
CA GLN A 50 -9.92 1.18 9.21
C GLN A 50 -9.63 0.59 10.59
N VAL A 51 -8.87 1.30 11.39
CA VAL A 51 -8.55 0.90 12.76
C VAL A 51 -9.78 1.07 13.65
N LYS A 52 -10.33 -0.01 14.19
CA LYS A 52 -11.52 0.00 15.03
C LYS A 52 -11.18 0.12 16.51
N SER A 53 -10.13 -0.56 16.96
CA SER A 53 -9.66 -0.48 18.35
C SER A 53 -8.17 -0.67 18.43
N ILE A 54 -7.57 -0.12 19.49
CA ILE A 54 -6.15 -0.23 19.79
C ILE A 54 -5.97 -0.65 21.24
N GLU A 55 -5.24 -1.73 21.48
CA GLU A 55 -4.90 -2.23 22.80
C GLU A 55 -3.37 -2.30 22.97
N LYS A 56 -2.90 -2.11 24.21
CA LYS A 56 -1.47 -2.28 24.51
C LYS A 56 -1.09 -3.75 24.42
N HIS A 57 0.10 -4.01 23.86
CA HIS A 57 0.65 -5.35 23.85
C HIS A 57 1.04 -5.78 25.28
N PRO A 58 0.69 -7.01 25.73
CA PRO A 58 0.94 -7.43 27.12
C PRO A 58 2.43 -7.56 27.46
N ASP A 59 3.27 -7.91 26.49
CA ASP A 59 4.70 -8.20 26.70
C ASP A 59 5.66 -7.25 25.96
N ALA A 60 5.15 -6.11 25.43
CA ALA A 60 5.98 -5.16 24.70
C ALA A 60 5.46 -3.72 24.78
N ASP A 61 6.20 -2.86 25.46
CA ASP A 61 5.82 -1.45 25.71
C ASP A 61 5.65 -0.61 24.43
N LYS A 62 6.34 -1.00 23.35
CA LYS A 62 6.36 -0.27 22.09
C LYS A 62 5.42 -0.85 21.01
N LEU A 63 4.71 -1.92 21.34
CA LEU A 63 3.77 -2.54 20.42
C LEU A 63 2.33 -2.31 20.86
N VAL A 64 1.46 -2.18 19.87
CA VAL A 64 0.01 -2.14 20.07
C VAL A 64 -0.66 -3.19 19.20
N ILE A 65 -1.79 -3.68 19.66
CA ILE A 65 -2.64 -4.64 18.97
C ILE A 65 -3.83 -3.86 18.41
N CYS A 66 -4.02 -3.89 17.12
CA CYS A 66 -5.10 -3.20 16.44
C CYS A 66 -6.09 -4.19 15.85
N GLN A 67 -7.40 -3.92 16.00
CA GLN A 67 -8.44 -4.57 15.22
C GLN A 67 -8.75 -3.68 14.03
N VAL A 68 -8.59 -4.21 12.81
CA VAL A 68 -8.65 -3.45 11.57
C VAL A 68 -9.72 -4.03 10.66
N ASP A 69 -10.70 -3.20 10.35
CA ASP A 69 -11.73 -3.49 9.35
C ASP A 69 -11.13 -3.32 7.95
N ILE A 70 -11.19 -4.35 7.15
CA ILE A 70 -10.66 -4.40 5.78
C ILE A 70 -11.77 -4.55 4.72
N GLY A 71 -13.03 -4.24 5.10
CA GLY A 71 -14.19 -4.41 4.22
C GLY A 71 -14.75 -5.84 4.18
N GLU A 72 -14.22 -6.75 4.99
CA GLU A 72 -14.72 -8.12 5.15
C GLU A 72 -15.67 -8.24 6.36
N ALA A 73 -16.28 -9.42 6.53
CA ALA A 73 -17.27 -9.67 7.60
C ALA A 73 -16.71 -9.50 9.02
N GLU A 74 -15.42 -9.79 9.22
CA GLU A 74 -14.75 -9.68 10.50
C GLU A 74 -13.46 -8.86 10.37
N PRO A 75 -13.13 -8.01 11.38
CA PRO A 75 -11.87 -7.29 11.40
C PRO A 75 -10.69 -8.27 11.59
N ILE A 76 -9.54 -7.90 11.08
CA ILE A 76 -8.31 -8.64 11.30
C ILE A 76 -7.46 -8.01 12.41
N GLN A 77 -6.71 -8.84 13.11
CA GLN A 77 -5.77 -8.39 14.12
C GLN A 77 -4.40 -8.09 13.51
N ILE A 78 -3.90 -6.88 13.75
CA ILE A 78 -2.56 -6.46 13.34
C ILE A 78 -1.81 -5.91 14.55
N VAL A 79 -0.58 -6.37 14.75
CA VAL A 79 0.34 -5.84 15.76
C VAL A 79 1.30 -4.87 15.09
N THR A 80 1.43 -3.66 15.62
CA THR A 80 2.32 -2.63 15.07
C THR A 80 3.08 -1.90 16.18
N GLY A 81 4.26 -1.40 15.84
CA GLY A 81 5.07 -0.49 16.68
C GLY A 81 4.98 0.97 16.24
N ALA A 82 4.11 1.30 15.30
CA ALA A 82 3.96 2.65 14.81
C ALA A 82 3.32 3.57 15.87
N PRO A 83 3.92 4.73 16.16
CA PRO A 83 3.44 5.61 17.23
C PRO A 83 2.29 6.52 16.80
N ASN A 84 2.01 6.62 15.50
CA ASN A 84 1.10 7.60 14.93
C ASN A 84 -0.31 7.09 14.63
N VAL A 85 -0.58 5.79 14.82
CA VAL A 85 -1.87 5.17 14.51
C VAL A 85 -2.86 5.41 15.64
N LYS A 86 -4.09 5.79 15.29
CA LYS A 86 -5.21 6.05 16.21
C LYS A 86 -6.46 5.28 15.78
N GLU A 87 -7.39 5.10 16.71
CA GLU A 87 -8.71 4.58 16.39
C GLU A 87 -9.45 5.50 15.40
N GLY A 88 -10.05 4.90 14.38
CA GLY A 88 -10.72 5.60 13.29
C GLY A 88 -9.83 5.86 12.07
N ASP A 89 -8.51 5.80 12.21
CA ASP A 89 -7.60 6.05 11.10
C ASP A 89 -7.79 5.01 9.99
N LYS A 90 -7.68 5.48 8.74
CA LYS A 90 -7.63 4.63 7.55
C LYS A 90 -6.18 4.47 7.11
N VAL A 91 -5.74 3.24 6.99
CA VAL A 91 -4.32 2.88 6.79
C VAL A 91 -4.15 1.87 5.66
N PRO A 92 -3.03 1.88 4.95
CA PRO A 92 -2.73 0.81 4.01
C PRO A 92 -2.35 -0.46 4.78
N VAL A 93 -2.99 -1.56 4.40
CA VAL A 93 -2.80 -2.88 4.99
C VAL A 93 -2.41 -3.88 3.93
N VAL A 94 -1.27 -4.53 4.09
CA VAL A 94 -0.92 -5.71 3.31
C VAL A 94 -1.42 -6.94 4.04
N LEU A 95 -2.20 -7.76 3.33
CA LEU A 95 -2.78 -9.00 3.85
C LEU A 95 -1.78 -10.15 3.83
N ASP A 96 -2.13 -11.26 4.50
CA ASP A 96 -1.32 -12.48 4.49
C ASP A 96 -1.04 -12.98 3.09
N GLY A 97 0.24 -13.23 2.81
CA GLY A 97 0.73 -13.66 1.50
C GLY A 97 0.90 -12.53 0.48
N GLY A 98 0.53 -11.29 0.81
CA GLY A 98 0.74 -10.12 -0.02
C GLY A 98 2.20 -9.65 -0.08
N ARG A 99 2.45 -8.60 -0.84
CA ARG A 99 3.80 -8.02 -1.03
C ARG A 99 3.78 -6.51 -0.90
N VAL A 100 4.88 -5.97 -0.38
CA VAL A 100 5.20 -4.55 -0.34
C VAL A 100 6.47 -4.30 -1.15
N ALA A 101 6.61 -3.11 -1.72
CA ALA A 101 7.68 -2.79 -2.67
C ALA A 101 9.06 -2.69 -2.00
N GLY A 102 9.12 -2.32 -0.73
CA GLY A 102 10.39 -2.15 -0.03
C GLY A 102 10.25 -2.21 1.49
N GLY A 103 11.36 -1.96 2.18
CA GLY A 103 11.39 -1.83 3.63
C GLY A 103 11.05 -0.42 4.11
N HIS A 104 10.80 -0.28 5.41
CA HIS A 104 10.54 1.02 6.05
C HIS A 104 11.73 1.99 5.98
N ASP A 105 12.91 1.50 5.61
CA ASP A 105 14.13 2.30 5.37
C ASP A 105 14.16 2.91 3.95
N GLY A 106 13.10 2.73 3.17
CA GLY A 106 12.97 3.23 1.80
C GLY A 106 13.76 2.44 0.76
N LYS A 107 14.37 1.32 1.15
CA LYS A 107 15.08 0.46 0.20
C LYS A 107 14.10 -0.44 -0.53
N MET A 108 14.00 -0.22 -1.83
CA MET A 108 13.20 -1.04 -2.73
C MET A 108 13.81 -2.43 -2.90
N THR A 109 12.95 -3.44 -2.93
CA THR A 109 13.35 -4.82 -3.16
C THR A 109 12.72 -5.31 -4.46
N PRO A 110 13.50 -5.59 -5.51
CA PRO A 110 12.96 -6.15 -6.76
C PRO A 110 12.14 -7.41 -6.50
N GLY A 111 10.89 -7.44 -7.00
CA GLY A 111 9.93 -8.50 -6.74
C GLY A 111 9.17 -8.35 -5.43
N GLY A 112 9.41 -7.28 -4.69
CA GLY A 112 8.76 -6.97 -3.43
C GLY A 112 9.14 -7.86 -2.25
N ILE A 113 8.72 -7.46 -1.06
CA ILE A 113 8.89 -8.23 0.19
C ILE A 113 7.57 -8.91 0.51
N LYS A 114 7.59 -10.25 0.58
CA LYS A 114 6.39 -11.02 0.91
C LYS A 114 6.09 -10.96 2.40
N ILE A 115 4.89 -10.50 2.73
CA ILE A 115 4.37 -10.45 4.09
C ILE A 115 3.55 -11.70 4.37
N LYS A 116 3.77 -12.29 5.54
CA LYS A 116 3.01 -13.45 6.02
C LYS A 116 2.49 -13.17 7.42
N LYS A 117 1.32 -13.73 7.73
CA LYS A 117 0.86 -13.74 9.09
C LYS A 117 1.88 -14.41 10.01
N GLY A 118 2.04 -13.88 11.19
CA GLY A 118 3.03 -14.35 12.13
C GLY A 118 2.71 -13.92 13.55
N LYS A 119 3.63 -14.20 14.47
CA LYS A 119 3.51 -13.77 15.86
C LYS A 119 4.57 -12.75 16.20
N LEU A 120 4.15 -11.60 16.69
CA LEU A 120 5.02 -10.56 17.26
C LEU A 120 4.93 -10.64 18.79
N ARG A 121 6.04 -11.06 19.41
CA ARG A 121 6.09 -11.28 20.86
C ARG A 121 4.96 -12.15 21.39
N GLY A 122 4.59 -13.22 20.65
CA GLY A 122 3.55 -14.17 21.03
C GLY A 122 2.13 -13.82 20.59
N VAL A 123 1.87 -12.59 20.16
CA VAL A 123 0.56 -12.15 19.66
C VAL A 123 0.50 -12.25 18.14
N GLU A 124 -0.57 -12.86 17.64
CA GLU A 124 -0.75 -13.07 16.20
C GLU A 124 -1.02 -11.75 15.47
N SER A 125 -0.38 -11.56 14.32
CA SER A 125 -0.62 -10.47 13.37
C SER A 125 -0.98 -11.07 12.02
N CYS A 126 -2.17 -10.75 11.50
CA CYS A 126 -2.72 -11.31 10.26
C CYS A 126 -2.36 -10.52 9.01
N GLY A 127 -1.49 -9.52 9.15
CA GLY A 127 -1.04 -8.63 8.10
C GLY A 127 -0.10 -7.58 8.66
N MET A 128 0.17 -6.55 7.87
CA MET A 128 1.04 -5.43 8.27
C MET A 128 0.44 -4.11 7.78
N MET A 129 0.46 -3.08 8.62
CA MET A 129 0.22 -1.70 8.19
C MET A 129 1.47 -1.15 7.55
N CYS A 130 1.34 -0.36 6.48
CA CYS A 130 2.46 0.08 5.68
C CYS A 130 2.73 1.58 5.83
N SER A 131 4.02 1.94 5.79
CA SER A 131 4.47 3.30 5.53
C SER A 131 4.40 3.63 4.04
N ILE A 132 4.59 4.90 3.68
CA ILE A 132 4.60 5.31 2.27
C ILE A 132 5.80 4.71 1.51
N GLU A 133 6.93 4.52 2.18
CA GLU A 133 8.15 3.92 1.63
C GLU A 133 7.96 2.43 1.33
N GLU A 134 7.26 1.71 2.20
CA GLU A 134 6.93 0.29 1.98
C GLU A 134 6.01 0.08 0.78
N LEU A 135 5.19 1.10 0.46
CA LEU A 135 4.36 1.13 -0.74
C LEU A 135 5.12 1.56 -2.02
N GLY A 136 6.42 1.76 -1.93
CA GLY A 136 7.24 2.14 -3.07
C GLY A 136 7.14 3.61 -3.46
N SER A 137 6.64 4.45 -2.57
CA SER A 137 6.52 5.88 -2.82
C SER A 137 7.42 6.69 -1.87
N THR A 138 7.37 7.99 -1.97
CA THR A 138 8.24 8.90 -1.21
C THR A 138 7.45 10.07 -0.64
N ARG A 139 8.00 10.71 0.39
CA ARG A 139 7.43 11.95 0.93
C ARG A 139 7.56 13.14 -0.01
N GLU A 140 8.39 13.07 -1.03
CA GLU A 140 8.41 14.10 -2.10
C GLU A 140 7.13 14.04 -2.92
N MET A 141 6.58 12.83 -3.14
CA MET A 141 5.32 12.62 -3.85
C MET A 141 4.11 12.80 -2.93
N TYR A 142 4.26 12.49 -1.65
CA TYR A 142 3.22 12.58 -0.61
C TYR A 142 3.74 13.35 0.60
N PRO A 143 3.79 14.69 0.53
CA PRO A 143 4.35 15.54 1.59
C PRO A 143 3.63 15.43 2.94
N GLU A 144 2.36 14.98 2.94
CA GLU A 144 1.56 14.73 4.13
C GLU A 144 1.95 13.42 4.86
N ALA A 145 2.72 12.54 4.21
CA ALA A 145 3.15 11.29 4.84
C ALA A 145 4.10 11.57 6.02
N PRO A 146 3.92 10.87 7.16
CA PRO A 146 4.77 11.06 8.33
C PRO A 146 6.21 10.64 8.04
N GLU A 147 7.16 11.28 8.72
CA GLU A 147 8.58 10.93 8.62
C GLU A 147 8.86 9.51 9.14
N TYR A 148 8.16 9.13 10.20
CA TYR A 148 8.21 7.80 10.79
C TYR A 148 6.80 7.36 11.13
N GLY A 149 6.38 6.22 10.60
CA GLY A 149 5.11 5.61 10.92
C GLY A 149 4.30 5.20 9.70
N ILE A 150 3.06 4.89 9.96
CA ILE A 150 2.10 4.40 8.97
C ILE A 150 1.51 5.59 8.19
N TYR A 151 1.30 5.42 6.90
CA TYR A 151 0.56 6.38 6.10
C TYR A 151 -0.92 6.41 6.52
N ILE A 152 -1.47 7.60 6.71
CA ILE A 152 -2.88 7.77 7.07
C ILE A 152 -3.62 8.37 5.89
N PHE A 153 -4.61 7.65 5.39
CA PHE A 153 -5.47 8.12 4.30
C PHE A 153 -6.47 9.18 4.78
N PRO A 154 -6.97 10.04 3.89
CA PRO A 154 -8.09 10.94 4.17
C PRO A 154 -9.35 10.19 4.62
N GLU A 155 -10.25 10.88 5.32
CA GLU A 155 -11.48 10.28 5.87
C GLU A 155 -12.45 9.74 4.80
N ASP A 156 -12.39 10.27 3.59
CA ASP A 156 -13.23 9.86 2.45
C ASP A 156 -12.69 8.63 1.70
N ALA A 157 -11.51 8.10 2.07
CA ALA A 157 -10.98 6.87 1.47
C ALA A 157 -11.92 5.68 1.77
N VAL A 158 -12.12 4.84 0.77
CA VAL A 158 -13.03 3.68 0.86
C VAL A 158 -12.27 2.48 1.42
N VAL A 159 -12.85 1.84 2.45
CA VAL A 159 -12.30 0.62 3.08
C VAL A 159 -12.53 -0.59 2.16
N GLY A 160 -11.47 -1.43 2.01
CA GLY A 160 -11.51 -2.64 1.18
C GLY A 160 -10.74 -2.58 -0.13
#